data_4f3f61d87b884ca6cccadd4288b2c749
#
_entry.id   4f3f61d87b884ca6cccadd4288b2c749
#
_cell.length_a   1.000
_cell.length_b   1.000
_cell.length_c   1.000
_cell.angle_alpha   90.00
_cell.angle_beta   90.00
_cell.angle_gamma   90.00
#
_symmetry.space_group_name_H-M   'P 1'
#
loop_
_entity.id
_entity.type
_entity.pdbx_description
1 polymer ?
#
loop_
_entity_poly.entity_id
_entity_poly.type
_entity_poly.pdbx_seq_one_letter_code
_entity_poly.pdbx_strand_id
1 'polypeptide(L)'
;MVNGFEGVIFILSDFEITVEKLVYGGDGLGRLDGRAVLAPYVLPGERVRLRGVSEKPGLLRAELLAVLEPAPERTAPPCPYFGRCGGCHYQQAPYEMQLAGKRAILEDQLRRIGKIAPPAEIGVVSAEPWGYRNRVQLHVANGALGYRAAQSHKLCAIEQCPIASLAINRAIATLREMLRDARWPRFIQGIELFTNETEMQLNVVETERPVARRFFDWCAEQIPGLVAGALDYSAAGHVWRVSRGAFFQVNRSLVDRLVEIAIGEHEGGTAVDLYAGVGLFSLPLARRFASVTAVESGTRAAADLRFNAERAGLSVQVEQTSAEEWLERLENAPDLVLVDPPRAGIGKRMVARFGALRVPRLTIVSCDPATLARDLAGLLAAGYRIERLTLVDLFPQTYHLETVAHLALG
;
A
#
# COMPACT_ATOMS: atom_id res chain seq x y z
N MET A 1 10.01 23.18 -18.41
CA MET A 1 9.63 22.64 -19.74
C MET A 1 9.29 21.17 -19.54
N VAL A 2 8.01 20.86 -19.48
CA VAL A 2 7.50 19.49 -19.31
C VAL A 2 7.28 18.95 -20.71
N ASN A 3 8.13 18.01 -21.15
CA ASN A 3 7.94 17.30 -22.42
C ASN A 3 6.75 16.36 -22.26
N GLY A 4 5.62 16.75 -22.87
CA GLY A 4 4.48 15.88 -23.09
C GLY A 4 4.87 14.76 -24.07
N PHE A 5 4.87 13.53 -23.59
CA PHE A 5 4.84 12.36 -24.47
C PHE A 5 3.38 12.17 -24.92
N GLU A 6 3.02 12.77 -26.04
CA GLU A 6 1.87 12.35 -26.84
C GLU A 6 2.23 11.00 -27.49
N GLY A 7 1.89 9.91 -26.82
CA GLY A 7 1.94 8.59 -27.42
C GLY A 7 0.84 8.49 -28.48
N VAL A 8 1.22 8.31 -29.72
CA VAL A 8 0.30 8.01 -30.82
C VAL A 8 -0.45 6.72 -30.46
N ILE A 9 -1.75 6.83 -30.19
CA ILE A 9 -2.63 5.67 -29.95
C ILE A 9 -2.92 5.07 -31.33
N PHE A 10 -2.12 4.10 -31.75
CA PHE A 10 -2.50 3.21 -32.82
C PHE A 10 -3.50 2.20 -32.27
N ILE A 11 -4.75 2.24 -32.75
CA ILE A 11 -5.69 1.14 -32.51
C ILE A 11 -5.14 -0.03 -33.33
N LEU A 12 -4.45 -0.93 -32.64
CA LEU A 12 -3.99 -2.18 -33.22
C LEU A 12 -5.19 -3.13 -33.39
N SER A 13 -5.11 -4.02 -34.41
CA SER A 13 -6.14 -5.02 -34.65
C SER A 13 -6.43 -5.88 -33.42
N ASP A 14 -7.64 -6.42 -33.35
CA ASP A 14 -8.00 -7.41 -32.35
C ASP A 14 -7.20 -8.70 -32.59
N PHE A 15 -6.77 -9.35 -31.52
CA PHE A 15 -6.00 -10.61 -31.55
C PHE A 15 -6.35 -11.49 -30.35
N GLU A 16 -5.92 -12.73 -30.38
CA GLU A 16 -6.16 -13.69 -29.32
C GLU A 16 -4.84 -14.20 -28.76
N ILE A 17 -4.79 -14.41 -27.45
CA ILE A 17 -3.66 -15.02 -26.75
C ILE A 17 -4.15 -15.94 -25.63
N THR A 18 -3.25 -16.82 -25.16
CA THR A 18 -3.39 -17.49 -23.87
C THR A 18 -2.59 -16.75 -22.82
N VAL A 19 -3.19 -16.53 -21.65
CA VAL A 19 -2.55 -15.86 -20.51
C VAL A 19 -1.65 -16.85 -19.78
N GLU A 20 -0.36 -16.50 -19.63
CA GLU A 20 0.64 -17.38 -19.01
C GLU A 20 0.67 -17.22 -17.48
N LYS A 21 0.68 -15.97 -17.00
CA LYS A 21 0.79 -15.65 -15.56
C LYS A 21 0.32 -14.24 -15.26
N LEU A 22 0.08 -13.97 -13.97
CA LEU A 22 -0.07 -12.60 -13.45
C LEU A 22 1.31 -11.94 -13.28
N VAL A 23 1.37 -10.62 -13.45
CA VAL A 23 2.57 -9.82 -13.22
C VAL A 23 2.28 -8.67 -12.26
N TYR A 24 3.33 -8.11 -11.67
CA TYR A 24 3.19 -6.94 -10.83
C TYR A 24 2.62 -5.76 -11.62
N GLY A 25 1.62 -5.08 -11.05
CA GLY A 25 0.86 -4.02 -11.71
C GLY A 25 -0.59 -4.41 -12.04
N GLY A 26 -0.99 -5.68 -11.83
CA GLY A 26 -2.37 -6.14 -11.97
C GLY A 26 -2.72 -6.75 -13.31
N ASP A 27 -1.80 -6.74 -14.27
CA ASP A 27 -2.01 -7.32 -15.59
C ASP A 27 -1.69 -8.83 -15.63
N GLY A 28 -2.34 -9.56 -16.53
CA GLY A 28 -1.87 -10.87 -16.98
C GLY A 28 -0.90 -10.70 -18.15
N LEU A 29 0.09 -11.59 -18.21
CA LEU A 29 1.08 -11.69 -19.28
C LEU A 29 0.76 -12.87 -20.19
N GLY A 30 0.78 -12.64 -21.49
CA GLY A 30 0.83 -13.67 -22.53
C GLY A 30 1.76 -13.26 -23.64
N ARG A 31 1.73 -13.95 -24.78
CA ARG A 31 2.60 -13.66 -25.92
C ARG A 31 1.84 -13.64 -27.24
N LEU A 32 2.26 -12.72 -28.11
CA LEU A 32 1.84 -12.63 -29.50
C LEU A 32 3.10 -12.53 -30.36
N ASP A 33 3.35 -13.53 -31.21
CA ASP A 33 4.53 -13.59 -32.09
C ASP A 33 5.85 -13.33 -31.36
N GLY A 34 6.01 -13.94 -30.18
CA GLY A 34 7.19 -13.78 -29.32
C GLY A 34 7.24 -12.50 -28.48
N ARG A 35 6.39 -11.52 -28.75
CA ARG A 35 6.29 -10.27 -27.97
C ARG A 35 5.45 -10.48 -26.71
N ALA A 36 5.85 -9.85 -25.62
CA ALA A 36 5.07 -9.83 -24.37
C ALA A 36 3.80 -8.98 -24.57
N VAL A 37 2.66 -9.49 -24.11
CA VAL A 37 1.37 -8.80 -24.08
C VAL A 37 0.89 -8.70 -22.66
N LEU A 38 0.53 -7.49 -22.21
CA LEU A 38 -0.06 -7.23 -20.91
C LEU A 38 -1.52 -6.82 -21.06
N ALA A 39 -2.39 -7.50 -20.36
CA ALA A 39 -3.83 -7.20 -20.34
C ALA A 39 -4.39 -7.26 -18.90
N PRO A 40 -5.23 -6.29 -18.50
CA PRO A 40 -5.88 -6.30 -17.20
C PRO A 40 -7.06 -7.30 -17.14
N TYR A 41 -7.45 -7.68 -15.92
CA TYR A 41 -8.68 -8.44 -15.60
C TYR A 41 -8.74 -9.86 -16.20
N VAL A 42 -7.60 -10.45 -16.55
CA VAL A 42 -7.45 -11.80 -17.06
C VAL A 42 -6.80 -12.71 -16.01
N LEU A 43 -6.95 -14.04 -16.19
CA LEU A 43 -6.35 -15.05 -15.31
C LEU A 43 -5.44 -16.00 -16.11
N PRO A 44 -4.42 -16.58 -15.46
CA PRO A 44 -3.57 -17.59 -16.09
C PRO A 44 -4.40 -18.76 -16.65
N GLY A 45 -4.04 -19.24 -17.84
CA GLY A 45 -4.72 -20.32 -18.54
C GLY A 45 -5.89 -19.88 -19.42
N GLU A 46 -6.37 -18.63 -19.28
CA GLU A 46 -7.47 -18.12 -20.10
C GLU A 46 -7.04 -17.88 -21.54
N ARG A 47 -7.89 -18.24 -22.51
CA ARG A 47 -7.80 -17.72 -23.89
C ARG A 47 -8.70 -16.49 -24.00
N VAL A 48 -8.09 -15.38 -24.40
CA VAL A 48 -8.73 -14.05 -24.38
C VAL A 48 -8.59 -13.35 -25.72
N ARG A 49 -9.62 -12.56 -26.09
CA ARG A 49 -9.56 -11.62 -27.20
C ARG A 49 -9.25 -10.24 -26.68
N LEU A 50 -8.23 -9.64 -27.24
CA LEU A 50 -7.66 -8.36 -26.82
C LEU A 50 -7.63 -7.37 -27.98
N ARG A 51 -7.60 -6.08 -27.63
CA ARG A 51 -7.29 -4.98 -28.55
C ARG A 51 -6.02 -4.27 -28.09
N GLY A 52 -5.07 -4.08 -28.98
CA GLY A 52 -3.85 -3.33 -28.69
C GLY A 52 -4.16 -1.87 -28.39
N VAL A 53 -3.56 -1.35 -27.33
CA VAL A 53 -3.73 0.05 -26.88
C VAL A 53 -2.44 0.85 -27.01
N SER A 54 -1.30 0.26 -26.69
CA SER A 54 0.01 0.91 -26.86
C SER A 54 1.10 -0.13 -27.05
N GLU A 55 2.13 0.23 -27.83
CA GLU A 55 3.25 -0.64 -28.16
C GLU A 55 4.58 0.03 -27.78
N LYS A 56 5.48 -0.78 -27.22
CA LYS A 56 6.91 -0.46 -27.01
C LYS A 56 7.74 -1.63 -27.54
N PRO A 57 9.03 -1.46 -27.85
CA PRO A 57 9.87 -2.55 -28.28
C PRO A 57 9.76 -3.77 -27.32
N GLY A 58 9.26 -4.91 -27.86
CA GLY A 58 9.07 -6.16 -27.14
C GLY A 58 7.86 -6.22 -26.19
N LEU A 59 7.05 -5.17 -26.07
CA LEU A 59 5.91 -5.09 -25.14
C LEU A 59 4.70 -4.44 -25.80
N LEU A 60 3.57 -5.15 -25.80
CA LEU A 60 2.26 -4.67 -26.19
C LEU A 60 1.36 -4.55 -24.94
N ARG A 61 0.70 -3.42 -24.74
CA ARG A 61 -0.40 -3.28 -23.81
C ARG A 61 -1.72 -3.37 -24.52
N ALA A 62 -2.65 -4.11 -23.96
CA ALA A 62 -3.94 -4.37 -24.58
C ALA A 62 -5.09 -4.22 -23.58
N GLU A 63 -6.28 -3.94 -24.10
CA GLU A 63 -7.54 -4.02 -23.35
C GLU A 63 -8.23 -5.36 -23.58
N LEU A 64 -8.91 -5.86 -22.56
CA LEU A 64 -9.71 -7.10 -22.64
C LEU A 64 -11.03 -6.81 -23.36
N LEU A 65 -11.27 -7.51 -24.48
CA LEU A 65 -12.55 -7.47 -25.19
C LEU A 65 -13.47 -8.62 -24.75
N ALA A 66 -12.93 -9.83 -24.66
CA ALA A 66 -13.69 -11.01 -24.25
C ALA A 66 -12.76 -12.10 -23.69
N VAL A 67 -13.28 -12.85 -22.72
CA VAL A 67 -12.72 -14.11 -22.28
C VAL A 67 -13.40 -15.21 -23.12
N LEU A 68 -12.63 -15.88 -23.97
CA LEU A 68 -13.13 -16.91 -24.89
C LEU A 68 -13.22 -18.27 -24.23
N GLU A 69 -12.19 -18.61 -23.44
CA GLU A 69 -12.11 -19.81 -22.63
C GLU A 69 -11.69 -19.38 -21.22
N PRO A 70 -12.64 -19.32 -20.26
CA PRO A 70 -12.34 -18.89 -18.91
C PRO A 70 -11.55 -19.97 -18.14
N ALA A 71 -10.70 -19.52 -17.20
CA ALA A 71 -10.14 -20.40 -16.19
C ALA A 71 -11.26 -21.01 -15.34
N PRO A 72 -11.13 -22.29 -14.94
CA PRO A 72 -12.16 -22.96 -14.11
C PRO A 72 -12.49 -22.21 -12.82
N GLU A 73 -11.51 -21.53 -12.26
CA GLU A 73 -11.62 -20.77 -11.01
C GLU A 73 -12.21 -19.36 -11.19
N ARG A 74 -12.44 -18.91 -12.44
CA ARG A 74 -12.94 -17.56 -12.68
C ARG A 74 -14.30 -17.34 -12.01
N THR A 75 -14.41 -16.25 -11.24
CA THR A 75 -15.64 -15.88 -10.54
C THR A 75 -16.20 -14.56 -11.08
N ALA A 76 -17.49 -14.33 -10.85
CA ALA A 76 -18.11 -13.04 -11.14
C ALA A 76 -17.71 -12.03 -10.06
N PRO A 77 -17.12 -10.86 -10.44
CA PRO A 77 -16.78 -9.82 -9.48
C PRO A 77 -18.03 -9.29 -8.76
N PRO A 78 -18.04 -9.23 -7.41
CA PRO A 78 -19.21 -8.73 -6.67
C PRO A 78 -19.34 -7.21 -6.72
N CYS A 79 -18.29 -6.47 -7.08
CA CYS A 79 -18.32 -5.03 -7.20
C CYS A 79 -18.84 -4.60 -8.58
N PRO A 80 -19.96 -3.81 -8.66
CA PRO A 80 -20.52 -3.39 -9.95
C PRO A 80 -19.62 -2.39 -10.70
N TYR A 81 -18.58 -1.87 -10.04
CA TYR A 81 -17.62 -0.93 -10.63
C TYR A 81 -16.31 -1.61 -11.07
N PHE A 82 -16.17 -2.93 -10.85
CA PHE A 82 -14.97 -3.65 -11.27
C PHE A 82 -14.75 -3.52 -12.80
N GLY A 83 -13.51 -3.36 -13.21
CA GLY A 83 -13.15 -3.09 -14.62
C GLY A 83 -13.28 -1.61 -15.04
N ARG A 84 -14.04 -0.79 -14.29
CA ARG A 84 -14.15 0.66 -14.51
C ARG A 84 -13.43 1.47 -13.45
N CYS A 85 -13.59 1.09 -12.18
CA CYS A 85 -12.87 1.67 -11.04
C CYS A 85 -11.41 1.18 -11.03
N GLY A 86 -10.44 2.09 -10.82
CA GLY A 86 -9.01 1.76 -10.75
C GLY A 86 -8.56 1.15 -9.42
N GLY A 87 -9.48 0.89 -8.47
CA GLY A 87 -9.12 0.46 -7.11
C GLY A 87 -8.84 -1.04 -6.95
N CYS A 88 -9.40 -1.90 -7.80
CA CYS A 88 -9.29 -3.37 -7.70
C CYS A 88 -8.90 -4.00 -9.03
N HIS A 89 -8.18 -5.15 -8.97
CA HIS A 89 -7.59 -5.80 -10.13
C HIS A 89 -7.90 -7.30 -10.21
N TYR A 90 -8.29 -7.93 -9.09
CA TYR A 90 -8.34 -9.40 -8.98
C TYR A 90 -9.68 -9.96 -8.50
N GLN A 91 -10.78 -9.16 -8.52
CA GLN A 91 -12.09 -9.66 -8.06
C GLN A 91 -12.68 -10.78 -8.93
N GLN A 92 -12.14 -11.01 -10.12
CA GLN A 92 -12.49 -12.14 -10.98
C GLN A 92 -11.83 -13.47 -10.56
N ALA A 93 -10.97 -13.45 -9.55
CA ALA A 93 -10.27 -14.61 -9.01
C ALA A 93 -10.72 -14.90 -7.57
N PRO A 94 -10.88 -16.20 -7.17
CA PRO A 94 -11.01 -16.57 -5.76
C PRO A 94 -9.81 -16.06 -4.95
N TYR A 95 -10.02 -15.79 -3.67
CA TYR A 95 -8.99 -15.16 -2.85
C TYR A 95 -7.70 -16.00 -2.74
N GLU A 96 -7.83 -17.31 -2.63
CA GLU A 96 -6.67 -18.22 -2.60
C GLU A 96 -5.80 -18.12 -3.87
N MET A 97 -6.44 -17.96 -5.03
CA MET A 97 -5.73 -17.74 -6.29
C MET A 97 -5.02 -16.40 -6.32
N GLN A 98 -5.61 -15.35 -5.72
CA GLN A 98 -4.96 -14.05 -5.59
C GLN A 98 -3.69 -14.15 -4.74
N LEU A 99 -3.75 -14.86 -3.59
CA LEU A 99 -2.61 -15.08 -2.70
C LEU A 99 -1.49 -15.86 -3.41
N ALA A 100 -1.83 -16.94 -4.10
CA ALA A 100 -0.90 -17.73 -4.90
C ALA A 100 -0.24 -16.87 -6.01
N GLY A 101 -1.04 -16.06 -6.71
CA GLY A 101 -0.56 -15.14 -7.73
C GLY A 101 0.39 -14.08 -7.18
N LYS A 102 0.08 -13.48 -6.03
CA LYS A 102 0.95 -12.50 -5.35
C LYS A 102 2.28 -13.12 -4.90
N ARG A 103 2.24 -14.33 -4.35
CA ARG A 103 3.46 -15.08 -4.00
C ARG A 103 4.32 -15.34 -5.25
N ALA A 104 3.71 -15.82 -6.34
CA ALA A 104 4.42 -16.06 -7.59
C ALA A 104 5.03 -14.78 -8.18
N ILE A 105 4.34 -13.64 -8.07
CA ILE A 105 4.87 -12.32 -8.45
C ILE A 105 6.10 -11.97 -7.61
N LEU A 106 6.04 -12.12 -6.28
CA LEU A 106 7.19 -11.85 -5.39
C LEU A 106 8.39 -12.71 -5.79
N GLU A 107 8.19 -14.01 -5.99
CA GLU A 107 9.24 -14.93 -6.43
C GLU A 107 9.83 -14.53 -7.79
N ASP A 108 8.98 -14.13 -8.75
CA ASP A 108 9.43 -13.65 -10.08
C ASP A 108 10.29 -12.38 -9.97
N GLN A 109 9.91 -11.44 -9.09
CA GLN A 109 10.69 -10.22 -8.86
C GLN A 109 12.05 -10.53 -8.20
N LEU A 110 12.10 -11.43 -7.23
CA LEU A 110 13.36 -11.86 -6.62
C LEU A 110 14.31 -12.46 -7.67
N ARG A 111 13.80 -13.36 -8.55
CA ARG A 111 14.62 -13.98 -9.60
C ARG A 111 15.05 -12.98 -10.68
N ARG A 112 14.13 -12.13 -11.16
CA ARG A 112 14.39 -11.29 -12.34
C ARG A 112 15.11 -10.00 -12.01
N ILE A 113 14.70 -9.31 -10.95
CA ILE A 113 15.26 -8.02 -10.53
C ILE A 113 16.42 -8.24 -9.57
N GLY A 114 16.19 -9.01 -8.50
CA GLY A 114 17.20 -9.25 -7.47
C GLY A 114 18.29 -10.23 -7.90
N LYS A 115 18.05 -11.07 -8.91
CA LYS A 115 18.91 -12.22 -9.23
C LYS A 115 19.15 -13.15 -8.03
N ILE A 116 18.13 -13.22 -7.16
CA ILE A 116 18.14 -14.00 -5.91
C ILE A 116 17.27 -15.25 -6.13
N ALA A 117 17.78 -16.40 -5.71
CA ALA A 117 16.92 -17.57 -5.57
C ALA A 117 15.92 -17.31 -4.43
N PRO A 118 14.60 -17.40 -4.67
CA PRO A 118 13.64 -17.24 -3.60
C PRO A 118 13.90 -18.25 -2.47
N PRO A 119 13.65 -17.88 -1.20
CA PRO A 119 13.66 -18.85 -0.12
C PRO A 119 12.74 -20.04 -0.43
N ALA A 120 13.07 -21.22 0.08
CA ALA A 120 12.26 -22.44 -0.10
C ALA A 120 10.84 -22.26 0.43
N GLU A 121 10.69 -21.44 1.48
CA GLU A 121 9.40 -21.10 2.06
C GLU A 121 9.25 -19.57 2.12
N ILE A 122 8.13 -19.07 1.61
CA ILE A 122 7.65 -17.71 1.79
C ILE A 122 6.32 -17.82 2.54
N GLY A 123 6.31 -17.31 3.78
CA GLY A 123 5.09 -17.24 4.58
C GLY A 123 4.04 -16.37 3.90
N VAL A 124 2.77 -16.74 4.03
CA VAL A 124 1.64 -15.92 3.54
C VAL A 124 0.67 -15.71 4.69
N VAL A 125 0.39 -14.44 4.98
CA VAL A 125 -0.56 -14.03 6.02
C VAL A 125 -1.66 -13.20 5.39
N SER A 126 -2.89 -13.60 5.63
CA SER A 126 -4.09 -13.01 5.05
C SER A 126 -5.21 -12.92 6.09
N ALA A 127 -6.26 -12.17 5.77
CA ALA A 127 -7.48 -12.04 6.56
C ALA A 127 -8.69 -11.94 5.63
N GLU A 128 -9.84 -11.53 6.17
CA GLU A 128 -11.06 -11.31 5.39
C GLU A 128 -10.80 -10.34 4.22
N PRO A 129 -11.07 -10.75 2.96
CA PRO A 129 -10.71 -9.96 1.78
C PRO A 129 -11.68 -8.81 1.47
N TRP A 130 -12.73 -8.62 2.27
CA TRP A 130 -13.76 -7.58 2.10
C TRP A 130 -13.90 -6.73 3.35
N GLY A 131 -14.36 -5.48 3.18
CA GLY A 131 -14.62 -4.58 4.30
C GLY A 131 -13.40 -4.24 5.16
N TYR A 132 -12.21 -4.54 4.68
CA TYR A 132 -10.98 -4.39 5.46
C TYR A 132 -10.47 -2.94 5.52
N ARG A 133 -10.81 -2.13 4.51
CA ARG A 133 -10.16 -0.83 4.28
C ARG A 133 -10.78 0.25 5.16
N ASN A 134 -9.98 0.78 6.07
CA ASN A 134 -10.36 1.83 7.02
C ASN A 134 -10.00 3.26 6.55
N ARG A 135 -9.30 3.41 5.41
CA ARG A 135 -8.92 4.70 4.83
C ARG A 135 -9.12 4.70 3.33
N VAL A 136 -9.80 5.72 2.83
CA VAL A 136 -10.06 5.90 1.40
C VAL A 136 -9.87 7.36 1.00
N GLN A 137 -9.36 7.57 -0.20
CA GLN A 137 -9.33 8.87 -0.85
C GLN A 137 -10.35 8.89 -1.98
N LEU A 138 -11.30 9.80 -1.91
CA LEU A 138 -12.40 9.94 -2.85
C LEU A 138 -12.22 11.24 -3.65
N HIS A 139 -12.52 11.18 -4.92
CA HIS A 139 -12.55 12.34 -5.80
C HIS A 139 -13.97 12.86 -5.97
N VAL A 140 -14.10 14.18 -6.13
CA VAL A 140 -15.37 14.87 -6.33
C VAL A 140 -15.30 15.64 -7.65
N ALA A 141 -16.23 15.35 -8.54
CA ALA A 141 -16.38 16.09 -9.81
C ALA A 141 -17.82 16.06 -10.29
N ASN A 142 -18.31 17.15 -10.84
CA ASN A 142 -19.65 17.28 -11.45
C ASN A 142 -20.79 16.83 -10.51
N GLY A 143 -20.68 17.10 -9.20
CA GLY A 143 -21.69 16.71 -8.21
C GLY A 143 -21.73 15.21 -7.90
N ALA A 144 -20.70 14.46 -8.27
CA ALA A 144 -20.54 13.04 -8.00
C ALA A 144 -19.26 12.76 -7.18
N LEU A 145 -19.27 11.65 -6.44
CA LEU A 145 -18.19 11.19 -5.58
C LEU A 145 -17.75 9.78 -6.03
N GLY A 146 -16.45 9.51 -6.03
CA GLY A 146 -15.96 8.19 -6.39
C GLY A 146 -14.44 8.09 -6.41
N TYR A 147 -13.95 7.09 -7.14
CA TYR A 147 -12.53 6.88 -7.36
C TYR A 147 -12.14 7.28 -8.79
N ARG A 148 -10.85 7.34 -9.07
CA ARG A 148 -10.39 7.46 -10.46
C ARG A 148 -10.70 6.18 -11.22
N ALA A 149 -11.16 6.34 -12.46
CA ALA A 149 -11.35 5.22 -13.37
C ALA A 149 -10.01 4.55 -13.69
N ALA A 150 -10.04 3.26 -14.02
CA ALA A 150 -8.85 2.50 -14.37
C ALA A 150 -8.06 3.21 -15.49
N GLN A 151 -6.75 3.36 -15.28
CA GLN A 151 -5.82 4.00 -16.23
C GLN A 151 -6.27 5.39 -16.73
N SER A 152 -7.04 6.14 -15.91
CA SER A 152 -7.63 7.41 -16.30
C SER A 152 -7.70 8.39 -15.13
N HIS A 153 -7.74 9.68 -15.44
CA HIS A 153 -8.06 10.74 -14.47
C HIS A 153 -9.57 11.00 -14.33
N LYS A 154 -10.40 10.33 -15.13
CA LYS A 154 -11.85 10.49 -15.07
C LYS A 154 -12.40 9.90 -13.76
N LEU A 155 -13.50 10.49 -13.29
CA LEU A 155 -14.20 9.97 -12.10
C LEU A 155 -15.01 8.72 -12.47
N CYS A 156 -14.82 7.65 -11.71
CA CYS A 156 -15.73 6.53 -11.60
C CYS A 156 -16.62 6.78 -10.38
N ALA A 157 -17.81 7.32 -10.58
CA ALA A 157 -18.75 7.57 -9.52
C ALA A 157 -19.21 6.25 -8.89
N ILE A 158 -19.28 6.22 -7.54
CA ILE A 158 -19.65 5.02 -6.78
C ILE A 158 -20.75 5.33 -5.77
N GLU A 159 -21.49 4.31 -5.38
CA GLU A 159 -22.47 4.34 -4.28
C GLU A 159 -21.92 3.63 -3.04
N GLN A 160 -21.12 2.63 -3.25
CA GLN A 160 -20.48 1.82 -2.22
C GLN A 160 -19.15 1.23 -2.71
N CYS A 161 -18.31 0.80 -1.79
CA CYS A 161 -17.06 0.12 -2.07
C CYS A 161 -16.97 -1.16 -1.23
N PRO A 162 -17.04 -2.38 -1.84
CA PRO A 162 -17.06 -3.62 -1.08
C PRO A 162 -15.81 -3.89 -0.24
N ILE A 163 -14.64 -3.34 -0.62
CA ILE A 163 -13.40 -3.47 0.16
C ILE A 163 -13.31 -2.45 1.30
N ALA A 164 -14.08 -1.35 1.26
CA ALA A 164 -14.12 -0.36 2.33
C ALA A 164 -15.01 -0.85 3.48
N SER A 165 -14.66 -0.42 4.69
CA SER A 165 -15.41 -0.76 5.90
C SER A 165 -16.85 -0.22 5.90
N LEU A 166 -17.67 -0.73 6.78
CA LEU A 166 -19.06 -0.29 6.89
C LEU A 166 -19.20 1.20 7.26
N ALA A 167 -18.31 1.70 8.15
CA ALA A 167 -18.30 3.11 8.52
C ALA A 167 -17.98 4.01 7.32
N ILE A 168 -16.98 3.63 6.51
CA ILE A 168 -16.64 4.34 5.26
C ILE A 168 -17.83 4.32 4.28
N ASN A 169 -18.48 3.18 4.08
CA ASN A 169 -19.62 3.09 3.16
C ASN A 169 -20.80 3.95 3.61
N ARG A 170 -21.08 4.02 4.92
CA ARG A 170 -22.09 4.94 5.46
C ARG A 170 -21.74 6.40 5.18
N ALA A 171 -20.47 6.78 5.40
CA ALA A 171 -20.01 8.13 5.11
C ALA A 171 -20.08 8.46 3.61
N ILE A 172 -19.75 7.51 2.71
CA ILE A 172 -19.93 7.68 1.25
C ILE A 172 -21.40 7.99 0.93
N ALA A 173 -22.36 7.26 1.49
CA ALA A 173 -23.78 7.50 1.27
C ALA A 173 -24.19 8.90 1.73
N THR A 174 -23.81 9.30 2.94
CA THR A 174 -24.08 10.65 3.48
C THR A 174 -23.44 11.74 2.62
N LEU A 175 -22.17 11.60 2.23
CA LEU A 175 -21.50 12.58 1.37
C LEU A 175 -22.18 12.74 0.00
N ARG A 176 -22.71 11.65 -0.57
CA ARG A 176 -23.47 11.72 -1.82
C ARG A 176 -24.74 12.57 -1.70
N GLU A 177 -25.45 12.48 -0.57
CA GLU A 177 -26.60 13.35 -0.31
C GLU A 177 -26.14 14.80 -0.09
N MET A 178 -25.06 15.02 0.67
CA MET A 178 -24.51 16.34 0.92
C MET A 178 -24.05 17.05 -0.37
N LEU A 179 -23.56 16.31 -1.36
CA LEU A 179 -23.16 16.86 -2.67
C LEU A 179 -24.32 17.52 -3.44
N ARG A 180 -25.57 17.16 -3.14
CA ARG A 180 -26.78 17.73 -3.75
C ARG A 180 -27.20 19.04 -3.08
N ASP A 181 -26.69 19.31 -1.87
CA ASP A 181 -27.01 20.51 -1.12
C ASP A 181 -26.24 21.73 -1.66
N ALA A 182 -26.88 22.90 -1.71
CA ALA A 182 -26.27 24.14 -2.16
C ALA A 182 -25.12 24.62 -1.26
N ARG A 183 -25.04 24.16 -0.01
CA ARG A 183 -23.95 24.43 0.93
C ARG A 183 -22.63 23.74 0.56
N TRP A 184 -22.68 22.71 -0.32
CA TRP A 184 -21.47 21.98 -0.72
C TRP A 184 -20.50 22.91 -1.47
N PRO A 185 -19.22 23.02 -1.01
CA PRO A 185 -18.23 23.85 -1.70
C PRO A 185 -17.78 23.20 -3.00
N ARG A 186 -18.23 23.71 -4.14
CA ARG A 186 -17.98 23.12 -5.47
C ARG A 186 -16.51 23.10 -5.89
N PHE A 187 -15.64 23.77 -5.15
CA PHE A 187 -14.18 23.81 -5.35
C PHE A 187 -13.43 22.68 -4.63
N ILE A 188 -14.09 21.82 -3.86
CA ILE A 188 -13.50 20.63 -3.27
C ILE A 188 -13.47 19.54 -4.34
N GLN A 189 -12.28 18.99 -4.61
CA GLN A 189 -12.03 17.98 -5.62
C GLN A 189 -11.59 16.63 -5.03
N GLY A 190 -11.11 16.61 -3.78
CA GLY A 190 -10.67 15.38 -3.13
C GLY A 190 -10.89 15.39 -1.62
N ILE A 191 -11.38 14.26 -1.11
CA ILE A 191 -11.67 14.01 0.30
C ILE A 191 -11.01 12.70 0.71
N GLU A 192 -10.34 12.70 1.86
CA GLU A 192 -9.91 11.47 2.52
C GLU A 192 -10.81 11.20 3.73
N LEU A 193 -11.23 9.96 3.87
CA LEU A 193 -11.89 9.43 5.06
C LEU A 193 -10.97 8.43 5.73
N PHE A 194 -10.85 8.51 7.06
CA PHE A 194 -10.14 7.55 7.89
C PHE A 194 -10.97 7.25 9.14
N THR A 195 -11.11 5.98 9.52
CA THR A 195 -11.96 5.55 10.62
C THR A 195 -11.33 4.43 11.47
N ASN A 196 -11.69 4.42 12.76
CA ASN A 196 -11.51 3.29 13.66
C ASN A 196 -12.81 2.47 13.83
N GLU A 197 -13.82 2.68 12.97
CA GLU A 197 -15.19 2.16 12.94
C GLU A 197 -16.19 2.87 13.88
N THR A 198 -15.75 3.55 14.91
CA THR A 198 -16.59 4.36 15.82
C THR A 198 -16.46 5.85 15.54
N GLU A 199 -15.25 6.29 15.29
CA GLU A 199 -14.91 7.67 14.94
C GLU A 199 -14.41 7.75 13.50
N MET A 200 -14.52 8.94 12.92
CA MET A 200 -14.08 9.21 11.55
C MET A 200 -13.39 10.56 11.46
N GLN A 201 -12.29 10.59 10.70
CA GLN A 201 -11.70 11.83 10.21
C GLN A 201 -12.15 12.08 8.76
N LEU A 202 -12.41 13.34 8.44
CA LEU A 202 -12.58 13.83 7.08
C LEU A 202 -11.51 14.88 6.81
N ASN A 203 -10.69 14.62 5.80
CA ASN A 203 -9.67 15.54 5.31
C ASN A 203 -10.04 15.99 3.90
N VAL A 204 -9.93 17.31 3.61
CA VAL A 204 -9.96 17.79 2.24
C VAL A 204 -8.51 17.77 1.73
N VAL A 205 -8.25 16.89 0.75
CA VAL A 205 -6.90 16.61 0.24
C VAL A 205 -6.63 17.28 -1.11
N GLU A 206 -7.69 17.64 -1.82
CA GLU A 206 -7.59 18.36 -3.10
C GLU A 206 -8.66 19.45 -3.16
N THR A 207 -8.22 20.70 -3.29
CA THR A 207 -9.09 21.87 -3.29
C THR A 207 -8.41 23.09 -3.94
N GLU A 208 -9.16 23.93 -4.64
CA GLU A 208 -8.67 25.14 -5.31
C GLU A 208 -8.43 26.31 -4.32
N ARG A 209 -9.06 26.27 -3.15
CA ARG A 209 -8.97 27.31 -2.13
C ARG A 209 -9.26 26.76 -0.73
N PRO A 210 -8.85 27.48 0.34
CA PRO A 210 -9.09 27.04 1.71
C PRO A 210 -10.57 26.79 1.99
N VAL A 211 -10.82 25.72 2.74
CA VAL A 211 -12.18 25.33 3.14
C VAL A 211 -12.51 25.96 4.49
N ALA A 212 -13.65 26.64 4.56
CA ALA A 212 -14.10 27.31 5.77
C ALA A 212 -14.48 26.28 6.86
N ARG A 213 -14.25 26.63 8.14
CA ARG A 213 -14.57 25.80 9.31
C ARG A 213 -16.04 25.33 9.30
N ARG A 214 -16.98 26.18 8.92
CA ARG A 214 -18.42 25.86 8.82
C ARG A 214 -18.73 24.64 7.95
N PHE A 215 -17.89 24.31 6.97
CA PHE A 215 -18.03 23.07 6.18
C PHE A 215 -17.76 21.85 7.03
N PHE A 216 -16.70 21.86 7.84
CA PHE A 216 -16.37 20.75 8.73
C PHE A 216 -17.40 20.60 9.85
N ASP A 217 -17.91 21.72 10.38
CA ASP A 217 -18.98 21.72 11.38
C ASP A 217 -20.25 21.08 10.79
N TRP A 218 -20.63 21.45 9.58
CA TRP A 218 -21.75 20.83 8.85
C TRP A 218 -21.49 19.34 8.56
N CYS A 219 -20.28 18.94 8.17
CA CYS A 219 -19.94 17.53 8.01
C CYS A 219 -20.12 16.75 9.32
N ALA A 220 -19.74 17.32 10.45
CA ALA A 220 -19.87 16.71 11.77
C ALA A 220 -21.33 16.52 12.19
N GLU A 221 -22.23 17.40 11.77
CA GLU A 221 -23.68 17.27 11.96
C GLU A 221 -24.27 16.12 11.14
N GLN A 222 -23.71 15.84 9.97
CA GLN A 222 -24.27 14.88 9.01
C GLN A 222 -23.64 13.48 9.10
N ILE A 223 -22.35 13.38 9.46
CA ILE A 223 -21.59 12.13 9.50
C ILE A 223 -21.38 11.71 10.96
N PRO A 224 -22.06 10.65 11.42
CA PRO A 224 -21.92 10.18 12.80
C PRO A 224 -20.46 9.83 13.14
N GLY A 225 -19.99 10.26 14.30
CA GLY A 225 -18.64 9.97 14.78
C GLY A 225 -17.55 10.81 14.12
N LEU A 226 -17.88 11.83 13.30
CA LEU A 226 -16.85 12.68 12.71
C LEU A 226 -16.14 13.52 13.78
N VAL A 227 -14.81 13.37 13.88
CA VAL A 227 -13.98 14.09 14.84
C VAL A 227 -13.23 15.24 14.17
N ALA A 228 -13.12 16.37 14.91
CA ALA A 228 -12.44 17.55 14.42
C ALA A 228 -10.91 17.46 14.47
N GLY A 229 -10.35 16.53 15.25
CA GLY A 229 -8.93 16.42 15.56
C GLY A 229 -8.26 15.13 15.10
N ALA A 230 -7.30 14.70 15.89
CA ALA A 230 -6.71 13.38 15.76
C ALA A 230 -7.74 12.30 16.09
N LEU A 231 -7.54 11.12 15.53
CA LEU A 231 -8.34 9.91 15.81
C LEU A 231 -7.50 8.97 16.65
N ASP A 232 -8.10 8.37 17.67
CA ASP A 232 -7.49 7.32 18.46
C ASP A 232 -7.78 5.95 17.84
N TYR A 233 -6.72 5.23 17.47
CA TYR A 233 -6.80 3.93 16.81
C TYR A 233 -6.19 2.85 17.67
N SER A 234 -6.95 1.81 18.01
CA SER A 234 -6.46 0.67 18.80
C SER A 234 -5.88 -0.40 17.89
N ALA A 235 -4.61 -0.75 18.07
CA ALA A 235 -3.91 -1.82 17.37
C ALA A 235 -2.67 -2.26 18.17
N ALA A 236 -2.20 -3.48 17.97
CA ALA A 236 -0.96 -4.03 18.55
C ALA A 236 -0.81 -3.78 20.08
N GLY A 237 -1.91 -3.84 20.81
CA GLY A 237 -1.94 -3.62 22.26
C GLY A 237 -1.75 -2.17 22.72
N HIS A 238 -1.83 -1.21 21.81
CA HIS A 238 -1.72 0.23 22.08
C HIS A 238 -2.89 1.03 21.51
N VAL A 239 -3.04 2.26 21.97
CA VAL A 239 -3.94 3.25 21.38
C VAL A 239 -3.09 4.32 20.71
N TRP A 240 -3.27 4.47 19.42
CA TRP A 240 -2.51 5.36 18.57
C TRP A 240 -3.28 6.64 18.31
N ARG A 241 -2.73 7.78 18.68
CA ARG A 241 -3.19 9.06 18.16
C ARG A 241 -2.72 9.18 16.71
N VAL A 242 -3.64 9.41 15.79
CA VAL A 242 -3.35 9.64 14.37
C VAL A 242 -3.95 10.97 13.95
N SER A 243 -3.11 11.96 13.75
CA SER A 243 -3.52 13.28 13.28
C SER A 243 -3.95 13.27 11.82
N ARG A 244 -4.74 14.27 11.41
CA ARG A 244 -5.14 14.44 10.02
C ARG A 244 -3.92 14.51 9.10
N GLY A 245 -3.93 13.69 8.06
CA GLY A 245 -2.84 13.58 7.09
C GLY A 245 -1.63 12.77 7.55
N ALA A 246 -1.58 12.30 8.80
CA ALA A 246 -0.60 11.30 9.20
C ALA A 246 -0.99 9.93 8.61
N PHE A 247 0.02 9.19 8.13
CA PHE A 247 -0.20 7.85 7.61
C PHE A 247 -0.51 6.88 8.75
N PHE A 248 -1.38 5.92 8.49
CA PHE A 248 -1.61 4.72 9.29
C PHE A 248 -2.04 3.58 8.37
N GLN A 249 -1.81 2.32 8.77
CA GLN A 249 -2.13 1.14 7.98
C GLN A 249 -3.62 1.05 7.63
N VAL A 250 -3.91 0.65 6.40
CA VAL A 250 -5.27 0.73 5.83
C VAL A 250 -6.09 -0.54 6.00
N ASN A 251 -5.45 -1.67 6.31
CA ASN A 251 -6.13 -2.95 6.54
C ASN A 251 -6.30 -3.19 8.04
N ARG A 252 -7.49 -2.87 8.56
CA ARG A 252 -7.81 -2.97 9.99
C ARG A 252 -7.67 -4.37 10.57
N SER A 253 -7.77 -5.41 9.74
CA SER A 253 -7.74 -6.80 10.20
C SER A 253 -6.33 -7.37 10.31
N LEU A 254 -5.33 -6.69 9.73
CA LEU A 254 -3.96 -7.21 9.65
C LEU A 254 -2.91 -6.31 10.31
N VAL A 255 -3.30 -5.17 10.90
CA VAL A 255 -2.32 -4.26 11.55
C VAL A 255 -1.55 -4.99 12.66
N ASP A 256 -2.26 -5.69 13.53
CA ASP A 256 -1.66 -6.41 14.67
C ASP A 256 -0.69 -7.50 14.17
N ARG A 257 -1.11 -8.26 13.17
CA ARG A 257 -0.29 -9.32 12.57
C ARG A 257 0.93 -8.76 11.84
N LEU A 258 0.79 -7.63 11.15
CA LEU A 258 1.91 -6.95 10.52
C LEU A 258 2.97 -6.55 11.56
N VAL A 259 2.54 -5.94 12.67
CA VAL A 259 3.43 -5.54 13.77
C VAL A 259 4.11 -6.76 14.39
N GLU A 260 3.34 -7.81 14.71
CA GLU A 260 3.88 -9.06 15.27
C GLU A 260 4.93 -9.68 14.35
N ILE A 261 4.66 -9.77 13.04
CA ILE A 261 5.58 -10.31 12.06
C ILE A 261 6.81 -9.43 11.93
N ALA A 262 6.65 -8.09 11.83
CA ALA A 262 7.77 -7.18 11.62
C ALA A 262 8.75 -7.14 12.79
N ILE A 263 8.24 -7.21 14.02
CA ILE A 263 9.08 -7.25 15.23
C ILE A 263 9.67 -8.65 15.44
N GLY A 264 8.90 -9.69 15.10
CA GLY A 264 9.32 -11.07 15.29
C GLY A 264 9.61 -11.38 16.78
N GLU A 265 10.65 -12.18 17.02
CA GLU A 265 11.11 -12.54 18.36
C GLU A 265 12.34 -11.70 18.81
N HIS A 266 12.61 -10.59 18.09
CA HIS A 266 13.78 -9.78 18.37
C HIS A 266 13.66 -9.04 19.70
N GLU A 267 14.74 -9.07 20.47
CA GLU A 267 14.96 -8.34 21.70
C GLU A 267 16.46 -7.97 21.82
N GLY A 268 16.78 -6.98 22.64
CA GLY A 268 18.19 -6.58 22.78
C GLY A 268 18.39 -5.25 23.51
N GLY A 269 19.58 -4.70 23.34
CA GLY A 269 19.98 -3.41 23.91
C GLY A 269 19.39 -2.24 23.14
N THR A 270 19.57 -2.22 21.82
CA THR A 270 19.25 -1.05 20.99
C THR A 270 18.49 -1.42 19.71
N ALA A 271 17.41 -0.68 19.43
CA ALA A 271 16.69 -0.79 18.16
C ALA A 271 16.45 0.59 17.54
N VAL A 272 16.36 0.60 16.22
CA VAL A 272 16.04 1.79 15.42
C VAL A 272 14.86 1.49 14.53
N ASP A 273 13.87 2.39 14.52
CA ASP A 273 12.71 2.38 13.63
C ASP A 273 12.83 3.55 12.65
N LEU A 274 13.11 3.24 11.38
CA LEU A 274 13.25 4.23 10.31
C LEU A 274 11.95 4.35 9.53
N TYR A 275 11.56 5.58 9.19
CA TYR A 275 10.24 5.96 8.64
C TYR A 275 9.12 5.63 9.63
N ALA A 276 9.33 5.97 10.91
CA ALA A 276 8.55 5.48 12.04
C ALA A 276 7.07 5.92 12.05
N GLY A 277 6.69 6.92 11.25
CA GLY A 277 5.32 7.42 11.21
C GLY A 277 4.85 7.89 12.59
N VAL A 278 3.69 7.40 13.00
CA VAL A 278 3.12 7.65 14.33
C VAL A 278 3.66 6.70 15.41
N GLY A 279 4.64 5.85 15.07
CA GLY A 279 5.34 4.94 15.97
C GLY A 279 4.82 3.51 16.00
N LEU A 280 4.12 3.06 14.94
CA LEU A 280 3.47 1.75 14.89
C LEU A 280 4.40 0.58 15.28
N PHE A 281 5.65 0.62 14.87
CA PHE A 281 6.67 -0.37 15.25
C PHE A 281 7.50 0.10 16.45
N SER A 282 7.70 1.40 16.63
CA SER A 282 8.54 1.96 17.69
C SER A 282 8.07 1.59 19.10
N LEU A 283 6.76 1.68 19.36
CA LEU A 283 6.24 1.39 20.70
C LEU A 283 6.35 -0.11 21.07
N PRO A 284 5.97 -1.06 20.21
CA PRO A 284 6.21 -2.46 20.47
C PRO A 284 7.70 -2.83 20.60
N LEU A 285 8.60 -2.18 19.82
CA LEU A 285 10.05 -2.34 20.00
C LEU A 285 10.52 -1.86 21.37
N ALA A 286 9.99 -0.74 21.87
CA ALA A 286 10.35 -0.20 23.19
C ALA A 286 9.92 -1.08 24.38
N ARG A 287 9.16 -2.14 24.16
CA ARG A 287 8.86 -3.18 25.15
C ARG A 287 9.88 -4.32 25.17
N ARG A 288 10.72 -4.42 24.15
CA ARG A 288 11.67 -5.53 23.94
C ARG A 288 13.12 -5.10 23.90
N PHE A 289 13.38 -3.81 23.66
CA PHE A 289 14.71 -3.25 23.61
C PHE A 289 14.90 -2.22 24.72
N ALA A 290 16.10 -2.19 25.29
CA ALA A 290 16.41 -1.26 26.38
C ALA A 290 16.42 0.22 25.89
N SER A 291 16.72 0.45 24.63
CA SER A 291 16.67 1.79 24.01
C SER A 291 16.16 1.69 22.57
N VAL A 292 15.21 2.57 22.23
CA VAL A 292 14.63 2.67 20.89
C VAL A 292 14.75 4.09 20.38
N THR A 293 15.32 4.24 19.17
CA THR A 293 15.31 5.50 18.41
C THR A 293 14.34 5.37 17.24
N ALA A 294 13.40 6.29 17.15
CA ALA A 294 12.43 6.38 16.06
C ALA A 294 12.73 7.61 15.20
N VAL A 295 12.92 7.40 13.90
CA VAL A 295 13.27 8.46 12.94
C VAL A 295 12.10 8.70 12.01
N GLU A 296 11.57 9.94 12.03
CA GLU A 296 10.42 10.36 11.22
C GLU A 296 10.60 11.81 10.77
N SER A 297 10.51 12.04 9.46
CA SER A 297 10.68 13.38 8.88
C SER A 297 9.42 14.25 8.96
N GLY A 298 8.25 13.65 8.96
CA GLY A 298 6.95 14.31 8.97
C GLY A 298 6.63 14.94 10.33
N THR A 299 6.54 16.26 10.40
CA THR A 299 6.33 17.01 11.67
C THR A 299 5.11 16.51 12.45
N ARG A 300 3.99 16.24 11.78
CA ARG A 300 2.76 15.77 12.44
C ARG A 300 2.90 14.34 12.95
N ALA A 301 3.47 13.47 12.13
CA ALA A 301 3.68 12.07 12.49
C ALA A 301 4.66 11.95 13.67
N ALA A 302 5.78 12.70 13.65
CA ALA A 302 6.73 12.76 14.75
C ALA A 302 6.11 13.31 16.05
N ALA A 303 5.21 14.31 15.96
CA ALA A 303 4.47 14.82 17.11
C ALA A 303 3.49 13.79 17.68
N ASP A 304 2.77 13.06 16.81
CA ASP A 304 1.90 11.96 17.22
C ASP A 304 2.72 10.83 17.86
N LEU A 305 3.88 10.49 17.31
CA LEU A 305 4.77 9.48 17.86
C LEU A 305 5.22 9.83 19.30
N ARG A 306 5.69 11.06 19.54
CA ARG A 306 6.05 11.52 20.89
C ARG A 306 4.87 11.40 21.86
N PHE A 307 3.70 11.87 21.44
CA PHE A 307 2.48 11.77 22.23
C PHE A 307 2.10 10.29 22.52
N ASN A 308 2.20 9.42 21.52
CA ASN A 308 1.87 8.01 21.67
C ASN A 308 2.85 7.30 22.61
N ALA A 309 4.14 7.58 22.54
CA ALA A 309 5.16 7.05 23.44
C ALA A 309 4.92 7.51 24.88
N GLU A 310 4.68 8.80 25.09
CA GLU A 310 4.36 9.37 26.41
C GLU A 310 3.09 8.74 27.00
N ARG A 311 2.00 8.66 26.23
CA ARG A 311 0.75 8.03 26.64
C ARG A 311 0.91 6.55 27.02
N ALA A 312 1.78 5.82 26.31
CA ALA A 312 2.08 4.43 26.58
C ALA A 312 3.04 4.22 27.76
N GLY A 313 3.62 5.29 28.31
CA GLY A 313 4.66 5.22 29.35
C GLY A 313 5.96 4.57 28.84
N LEU A 314 6.26 4.68 27.56
CA LEU A 314 7.43 4.08 26.92
C LEU A 314 8.47 5.14 26.57
N SER A 315 9.76 4.81 26.81
CA SER A 315 10.87 5.68 26.42
C SER A 315 11.26 5.40 24.97
N VAL A 316 11.00 6.37 24.08
CA VAL A 316 11.41 6.34 22.66
C VAL A 316 12.06 7.66 22.34
N GLN A 317 13.31 7.62 21.87
CA GLN A 317 13.99 8.80 21.36
C GLN A 317 13.47 9.11 19.96
N VAL A 318 12.84 10.28 19.77
CA VAL A 318 12.24 10.67 18.49
C VAL A 318 13.09 11.69 17.79
N GLU A 319 13.70 11.27 16.68
CA GLU A 319 14.53 12.10 15.79
C GLU A 319 13.68 12.59 14.60
N GLN A 320 13.48 13.90 14.51
CA GLN A 320 12.71 14.51 13.42
C GLN A 320 13.65 14.92 12.28
N THR A 321 14.01 13.95 11.47
CA THR A 321 14.91 14.11 10.31
C THR A 321 14.60 13.02 9.27
N SER A 322 15.22 13.07 8.10
CA SER A 322 15.12 11.96 7.14
C SER A 322 15.90 10.73 7.62
N ALA A 323 15.43 9.55 7.25
CA ALA A 323 16.10 8.28 7.58
C ALA A 323 17.52 8.24 7.03
N GLU A 324 17.71 8.76 5.81
CA GLU A 324 19.00 8.85 5.12
C GLU A 324 20.02 9.71 5.88
N GLU A 325 19.60 10.95 6.25
CA GLU A 325 20.48 11.87 6.98
C GLU A 325 20.81 11.36 8.38
N TRP A 326 19.85 10.73 9.07
CA TRP A 326 20.08 10.18 10.38
C TRP A 326 21.05 8.99 10.32
N LEU A 327 20.82 8.05 9.40
CA LEU A 327 21.66 6.87 9.24
C LEU A 327 23.11 7.21 8.90
N GLU A 328 23.36 8.31 8.19
CA GLU A 328 24.73 8.74 7.89
C GLU A 328 25.52 9.20 9.11
N ARG A 329 24.84 9.78 10.09
CA ARG A 329 25.45 10.23 11.35
C ARG A 329 25.63 9.10 12.37
N LEU A 330 24.99 7.96 12.14
CA LEU A 330 25.06 6.83 13.06
C LEU A 330 26.48 6.22 13.04
N GLU A 331 27.17 6.25 14.19
CA GLU A 331 28.54 5.75 14.32
C GLU A 331 28.58 4.27 14.75
N ASN A 332 27.66 3.85 15.61
CA ASN A 332 27.62 2.50 16.16
C ASN A 332 26.40 1.75 15.67
N ALA A 333 26.57 0.47 15.30
CA ALA A 333 25.44 -0.36 14.87
C ALA A 333 24.50 -0.65 16.03
N PRO A 334 23.18 -0.44 15.87
CA PRO A 334 22.19 -0.97 16.81
C PRO A 334 22.03 -2.48 16.61
N ASP A 335 21.42 -3.16 17.60
CA ASP A 335 21.17 -4.61 17.49
C ASP A 335 20.13 -4.95 16.42
N LEU A 336 19.18 -4.04 16.19
CA LEU A 336 18.13 -4.15 15.16
C LEU A 336 17.86 -2.80 14.49
N VAL A 337 17.73 -2.81 13.17
CA VAL A 337 17.06 -1.73 12.42
C VAL A 337 15.82 -2.30 11.75
N LEU A 338 14.66 -1.70 12.06
CA LEU A 338 13.42 -1.90 11.31
C LEU A 338 13.22 -0.72 10.38
N VAL A 339 12.80 -1.00 9.14
CA VAL A 339 12.60 0.04 8.14
C VAL A 339 11.33 -0.23 7.33
N ASP A 340 10.40 0.75 7.27
CA ASP A 340 9.17 0.72 6.47
C ASP A 340 9.21 1.89 5.45
N PRO A 341 10.01 1.77 4.38
CA PRO A 341 10.29 2.85 3.47
C PRO A 341 9.12 3.10 2.51
N PRO A 342 9.06 4.27 1.86
CA PRO A 342 8.14 4.51 0.75
C PRO A 342 8.42 3.56 -0.43
N ARG A 343 7.55 3.56 -1.45
CA ARG A 343 7.65 2.69 -2.65
C ARG A 343 9.01 2.69 -3.36
N ALA A 344 9.83 3.74 -3.17
CA ALA A 344 11.17 3.80 -3.73
C ALA A 344 12.16 2.78 -3.10
N GLY A 345 11.79 2.19 -1.97
CA GLY A 345 12.64 1.29 -1.18
C GLY A 345 13.70 2.07 -0.39
N ILE A 346 14.66 1.37 0.20
CA ILE A 346 15.75 1.97 0.98
C ILE A 346 16.88 2.54 0.10
N GLY A 347 17.07 1.99 -1.08
CA GLY A 347 18.03 2.49 -2.06
C GLY A 347 19.49 2.17 -1.74
N LYS A 348 20.34 2.36 -2.75
CA LYS A 348 21.76 1.94 -2.72
C LYS A 348 22.56 2.57 -1.57
N ARG A 349 22.28 3.84 -1.22
CA ARG A 349 23.03 4.58 -0.20
C ARG A 349 22.84 3.97 1.18
N MET A 350 21.56 3.72 1.57
CA MET A 350 21.26 3.09 2.85
C MET A 350 21.73 1.64 2.90
N VAL A 351 21.58 0.87 1.80
CA VAL A 351 22.12 -0.49 1.69
C VAL A 351 23.62 -0.51 1.96
N ALA A 352 24.39 0.37 1.32
CA ALA A 352 25.84 0.47 1.54
C ALA A 352 26.18 0.86 3.00
N ARG A 353 25.37 1.76 3.60
CA ARG A 353 25.57 2.20 4.98
C ARG A 353 25.27 1.08 5.99
N PHE A 354 24.22 0.30 5.80
CA PHE A 354 23.94 -0.88 6.64
C PHE A 354 25.10 -1.90 6.59
N GLY A 355 25.63 -2.16 5.40
CA GLY A 355 26.80 -3.03 5.23
C GLY A 355 28.06 -2.48 5.93
N ALA A 356 28.34 -1.18 5.81
CA ALA A 356 29.49 -0.54 6.45
C ALA A 356 29.37 -0.52 7.98
N LEU A 357 28.18 -0.25 8.53
CA LEU A 357 27.90 -0.29 9.96
C LEU A 357 27.87 -1.72 10.52
N ARG A 358 27.71 -2.73 9.65
CA ARG A 358 27.54 -4.13 10.05
C ARG A 358 26.40 -4.33 11.05
N VAL A 359 25.23 -3.73 10.75
CA VAL A 359 24.03 -3.89 11.58
C VAL A 359 23.69 -5.39 11.70
N PRO A 360 23.62 -5.97 12.91
CA PRO A 360 23.45 -7.42 13.05
C PRO A 360 22.14 -7.94 12.45
N ARG A 361 21.05 -7.19 12.58
CA ARG A 361 19.72 -7.59 12.12
C ARG A 361 18.99 -6.45 11.47
N LEU A 362 18.32 -6.76 10.35
CA LEU A 362 17.46 -5.83 9.63
C LEU A 362 16.07 -6.44 9.46
N THR A 363 15.03 -5.67 9.70
CA THR A 363 13.66 -5.98 9.27
C THR A 363 13.23 -4.94 8.25
N ILE A 364 12.82 -5.39 7.06
CA ILE A 364 12.33 -4.51 5.99
C ILE A 364 10.85 -4.83 5.76
N VAL A 365 9.99 -3.82 5.92
CA VAL A 365 8.58 -3.86 5.50
C VAL A 365 8.51 -3.15 4.15
N SER A 366 7.95 -3.78 3.12
CA SER A 366 7.99 -3.22 1.77
C SER A 366 6.70 -3.46 1.02
N CYS A 367 6.14 -2.40 0.47
CA CYS A 367 4.94 -2.43 -0.37
C CYS A 367 5.21 -2.57 -1.88
N ASP A 368 6.50 -2.67 -2.29
CA ASP A 368 6.89 -2.82 -3.70
C ASP A 368 7.90 -3.97 -3.87
N PRO A 369 7.51 -5.08 -4.52
CA PRO A 369 8.35 -6.27 -4.61
C PRO A 369 9.56 -6.08 -5.54
N ALA A 370 9.53 -5.12 -6.48
CA ALA A 370 10.65 -4.86 -7.38
C ALA A 370 11.76 -4.08 -6.66
N THR A 371 11.39 -3.04 -5.90
CA THR A 371 12.37 -2.29 -5.09
C THR A 371 12.89 -3.15 -3.95
N LEU A 372 12.05 -3.98 -3.31
CA LEU A 372 12.50 -4.94 -2.32
C LEU A 372 13.54 -5.91 -2.90
N ALA A 373 13.27 -6.51 -4.06
CA ALA A 373 14.19 -7.44 -4.70
C ALA A 373 15.54 -6.79 -5.03
N ARG A 374 15.54 -5.53 -5.49
CA ARG A 374 16.76 -4.73 -5.73
C ARG A 374 17.54 -4.48 -4.43
N ASP A 375 16.85 -4.09 -3.37
CA ASP A 375 17.48 -3.73 -2.10
C ASP A 375 18.03 -4.98 -1.39
N LEU A 376 17.28 -6.09 -1.42
CA LEU A 376 17.75 -7.39 -0.93
C LEU A 376 19.01 -7.85 -1.66
N ALA A 377 19.10 -7.69 -3.00
CA ALA A 377 20.29 -8.04 -3.75
C ALA A 377 21.53 -7.29 -3.24
N GLY A 378 21.38 -5.99 -2.97
CA GLY A 378 22.45 -5.18 -2.42
C GLY A 378 22.86 -5.59 -1.00
N LEU A 379 21.87 -5.92 -0.15
CA LEU A 379 22.15 -6.38 1.22
C LEU A 379 22.83 -7.76 1.25
N LEU A 380 22.39 -8.70 0.41
CA LEU A 380 23.05 -10.00 0.30
C LEU A 380 24.52 -9.84 -0.16
N ALA A 381 24.75 -8.94 -1.13
CA ALA A 381 26.12 -8.62 -1.57
C ALA A 381 26.98 -7.96 -0.45
N ALA A 382 26.32 -7.29 0.52
CA ALA A 382 26.97 -6.70 1.70
C ALA A 382 27.15 -7.72 2.86
N GLY A 383 26.82 -9.00 2.65
CA GLY A 383 27.06 -10.08 3.62
C GLY A 383 25.84 -10.45 4.47
N TYR A 384 24.65 -9.91 4.17
CA TYR A 384 23.41 -10.34 4.84
C TYR A 384 22.88 -11.65 4.25
N ARG A 385 22.09 -12.37 5.03
CA ARG A 385 21.28 -13.50 4.57
C ARG A 385 19.81 -13.24 4.92
N ILE A 386 18.91 -13.71 4.08
CA ILE A 386 17.47 -13.71 4.38
C ILE A 386 17.19 -14.84 5.35
N GLU A 387 16.66 -14.51 6.53
CA GLU A 387 16.23 -15.50 7.52
C GLU A 387 14.78 -15.90 7.32
N ARG A 388 13.94 -14.92 7.01
CA ARG A 388 12.50 -15.15 6.79
C ARG A 388 11.94 -14.11 5.80
N LEU A 389 11.05 -14.55 4.95
CA LEU A 389 10.29 -13.70 4.06
C LEU A 389 8.81 -14.02 4.21
N THR A 390 8.00 -13.00 4.48
CA THR A 390 6.55 -13.16 4.70
C THR A 390 5.78 -12.15 3.87
N LEU A 391 4.89 -12.65 3.00
CA LEU A 391 3.88 -11.86 2.32
C LEU A 391 2.72 -11.62 3.28
N VAL A 392 2.39 -10.37 3.56
CA VAL A 392 1.22 -9.96 4.34
C VAL A 392 0.23 -9.29 3.40
N ASP A 393 -0.91 -9.91 3.14
CA ASP A 393 -1.86 -9.36 2.16
C ASP A 393 -2.70 -8.22 2.75
N LEU A 394 -2.08 -7.06 2.92
CA LEU A 394 -2.77 -5.84 3.37
C LEU A 394 -3.77 -5.29 2.35
N PHE A 395 -3.69 -5.72 1.10
CA PHE A 395 -4.46 -5.16 -0.02
C PHE A 395 -5.19 -6.24 -0.85
N PRO A 396 -6.07 -7.05 -0.23
CA PRO A 396 -6.92 -7.99 -0.98
C PRO A 396 -7.60 -7.33 -2.18
N GLN A 397 -7.90 -8.10 -3.23
CA GLN A 397 -8.55 -7.64 -4.48
C GLN A 397 -7.68 -6.73 -5.36
N THR A 398 -6.45 -6.39 -4.94
CA THR A 398 -5.52 -5.52 -5.68
C THR A 398 -4.21 -6.24 -5.97
N TYR A 399 -3.40 -5.68 -6.86
CA TYR A 399 -2.06 -6.21 -7.15
C TYR A 399 -0.98 -5.81 -6.12
N HIS A 400 -1.31 -4.95 -5.17
CA HIS A 400 -0.34 -4.52 -4.17
C HIS A 400 0.07 -5.69 -3.27
N LEU A 401 1.35 -5.73 -2.99
CA LEU A 401 1.97 -6.70 -2.07
C LEU A 401 2.57 -5.93 -0.90
N GLU A 402 2.43 -6.50 0.30
CA GLU A 402 3.24 -6.09 1.45
C GLU A 402 4.11 -7.27 1.85
N THR A 403 5.38 -7.03 2.07
CA THR A 403 6.33 -8.09 2.36
C THR A 403 7.22 -7.68 3.53
N VAL A 404 7.35 -8.57 4.52
CA VAL A 404 8.29 -8.41 5.62
C VAL A 404 9.47 -9.35 5.39
N ALA A 405 10.67 -8.78 5.32
CA ALA A 405 11.93 -9.50 5.19
C ALA A 405 12.77 -9.34 6.47
N HIS A 406 13.11 -10.46 7.11
CA HIS A 406 14.08 -10.49 8.20
C HIS A 406 15.42 -10.92 7.65
N LEU A 407 16.46 -10.15 7.97
CA LEU A 407 17.82 -10.40 7.55
C LEU A 407 18.76 -10.39 8.76
N ALA A 408 19.77 -11.26 8.72
CA ALA A 408 20.88 -11.23 9.64
C ALA A 408 22.20 -11.07 8.88
N LEU A 409 23.14 -10.39 9.50
CA LEU A 409 24.51 -10.32 9.01
C LEU A 409 25.17 -11.69 9.20
N GLY A 410 25.80 -12.20 8.13
CA GLY A 410 26.50 -13.49 8.11
C GLY A 410 27.87 -13.47 8.78
#